data_a00708917bd31397c21e5588710f21e6
#
_entry.id   a00708917bd31397c21e5588710f21e6
#
_cell.length_a   1.000
_cell.length_b   1.000
_cell.length_c   1.000
_cell.angle_alpha   90.00
_cell.angle_beta   90.00
_cell.angle_gamma   90.00
#
_symmetry.space_group_name_H-M   'P 1'
#
loop_
_entity.id
_entity.type
_entity.pdbx_description
1 polymer ?
#
loop_
_entity_poly.entity_id
_entity_poly.type
_entity_poly.pdbx_seq_one_letter_code
_entity_poly.pdbx_strand_id
1 'polypeptide(L)'
;MMKRCFLTGEYVFYATDRAKRPHSFKKQSVKTVPEQYCPFCLRNEYMTPGVIYATEDNSIRIVPNKYPFIDADNEFFGVHDVLIDTADHNEPMSHFSDNHMFKLMETMQMRYRQLEEDPRSKYVQIFKNQGKD
;
A
#
# COMPACT_ATOMS: atom_id res chain seq x y z
N MET A 1 0.56 1.46 18.62
CA MET A 1 0.78 0.80 19.95
C MET A 1 0.86 -0.71 19.75
N MET A 2 1.84 -1.36 20.34
CA MET A 2 1.96 -2.83 20.32
C MET A 2 1.65 -3.39 21.71
N LYS A 3 0.87 -4.46 21.78
CA LYS A 3 0.59 -5.19 23.03
C LYS A 3 0.89 -6.66 22.86
N ARG A 4 1.42 -7.28 23.91
CA ARG A 4 1.62 -8.72 23.95
C ARG A 4 0.37 -9.39 24.52
N CYS A 5 -0.16 -10.36 23.79
CA CYS A 5 -1.24 -11.19 24.29
C CYS A 5 -0.73 -12.05 25.47
N PHE A 6 -1.38 -11.97 26.60
CA PHE A 6 -0.95 -12.70 27.79
C PHE A 6 -1.24 -14.22 27.71
N LEU A 7 -2.16 -14.61 26.84
CA LEU A 7 -2.52 -16.03 26.64
C LEU A 7 -1.59 -16.73 25.64
N THR A 8 -1.36 -16.10 24.47
CA THR A 8 -0.59 -16.72 23.38
C THR A 8 0.86 -16.26 23.34
N GLY A 9 1.18 -15.17 24.01
CA GLY A 9 2.49 -14.53 23.95
C GLY A 9 2.75 -13.76 22.65
N GLU A 10 1.82 -13.74 21.72
CA GLU A 10 1.92 -13.04 20.44
C GLU A 10 1.83 -11.53 20.62
N TYR A 11 2.46 -10.81 19.70
CA TYR A 11 2.39 -9.36 19.66
C TYR A 11 1.30 -8.91 18.70
N VAL A 12 0.48 -7.97 19.13
CA VAL A 12 -0.62 -7.39 18.35
C VAL A 12 -0.43 -5.88 18.22
N PHE A 13 -0.44 -5.40 16.99
CA PHE A 13 -0.38 -3.98 16.69
C PHE A 13 -1.78 -3.35 16.70
N TYR A 14 -1.93 -2.30 17.49
CA TYR A 14 -3.15 -1.48 17.53
C TYR A 14 -2.90 -0.20 16.74
N ALA A 15 -3.38 -0.15 15.52
CA ALA A 15 -3.31 1.02 14.65
C ALA A 15 -4.62 1.82 14.78
N THR A 16 -4.70 2.70 15.80
CA THR A 16 -5.90 3.48 16.10
C THR A 16 -6.32 4.39 14.94
N ASP A 17 -5.36 4.93 14.19
CA ASP A 17 -5.65 5.78 13.05
C ASP A 17 -6.23 5.04 11.85
N ARG A 18 -5.98 3.73 11.74
CA ARG A 18 -6.67 2.90 10.74
C ARG A 18 -8.18 2.80 10.98
N ALA A 19 -8.65 2.99 12.20
CA ALA A 19 -10.08 3.03 12.50
C ALA A 19 -10.79 4.22 11.81
N LYS A 20 -10.06 5.26 11.45
CA LYS A 20 -10.56 6.40 10.68
C LYS A 20 -10.72 6.10 9.18
N ARG A 21 -10.20 4.96 8.71
CA ARG A 21 -10.39 4.52 7.32
C ARG A 21 -11.88 4.27 7.07
N PRO A 22 -12.46 4.81 6.00
CA PRO A 22 -13.84 4.49 5.64
C PRO A 22 -14.00 2.96 5.47
N HIS A 23 -14.85 2.36 6.29
CA HIS A 23 -15.19 0.95 6.23
C HIS A 23 -16.58 0.78 5.66
N SER A 24 -16.73 -0.09 4.68
CA SER A 24 -18.03 -0.58 4.26
C SER A 24 -18.24 -1.99 4.82
N PHE A 25 -18.66 -2.10 6.08
CA PHE A 25 -19.04 -3.39 6.69
C PHE A 25 -20.37 -3.95 6.20
N LYS A 26 -21.12 -3.21 5.38
CA LYS A 26 -22.33 -3.74 4.76
C LYS A 26 -21.90 -4.58 3.55
N LYS A 27 -22.27 -5.85 3.53
CA LYS A 27 -22.34 -6.71 2.35
C LYS A 27 -23.32 -6.10 1.32
N GLN A 28 -22.96 -4.95 0.77
CA GLN A 28 -23.59 -4.47 -0.45
C GLN A 28 -22.84 -5.12 -1.60
N SER A 29 -23.58 -5.53 -2.63
CA SER A 29 -23.00 -5.92 -3.91
C SER A 29 -21.85 -4.99 -4.23
N VAL A 30 -20.64 -5.54 -4.36
CA VAL A 30 -19.40 -4.77 -4.53
C VAL A 30 -19.54 -3.92 -5.78
N LYS A 31 -20.03 -2.69 -5.61
CA LYS A 31 -19.92 -1.68 -6.64
C LYS A 31 -18.45 -1.33 -6.67
N THR A 32 -17.77 -1.66 -7.77
CA THR A 32 -16.43 -1.15 -8.05
C THR A 32 -16.46 0.37 -7.86
N VAL A 33 -15.52 0.89 -7.10
CA VAL A 33 -15.40 2.35 -6.91
C VAL A 33 -15.21 2.94 -8.30
N PRO A 34 -16.04 3.88 -8.76
CA PRO A 34 -15.84 4.53 -10.05
C PRO A 34 -14.46 5.20 -10.10
N GLU A 35 -13.85 5.22 -11.29
CA GLU A 35 -12.51 5.81 -11.50
C GLU A 35 -12.38 7.21 -10.90
N GLN A 36 -13.41 8.06 -11.06
CA GLN A 36 -13.43 9.43 -10.54
C GLN A 36 -13.32 9.54 -9.00
N TYR A 37 -13.60 8.47 -8.26
CA TYR A 37 -13.50 8.40 -6.80
C TYR A 37 -12.37 7.48 -6.32
N CYS A 38 -11.63 6.88 -7.25
CA CYS A 38 -10.52 5.99 -6.91
C CYS A 38 -9.27 6.82 -6.57
N PRO A 39 -8.74 6.74 -5.35
CA PRO A 39 -7.57 7.53 -4.97
C PRO A 39 -6.29 7.12 -5.72
N PHE A 40 -6.31 5.97 -6.40
CA PHE A 40 -5.15 5.43 -7.09
C PHE A 40 -5.16 5.73 -8.60
N CYS A 41 -6.27 6.22 -9.13
CA CYS A 41 -6.34 6.62 -10.54
C CYS A 41 -5.58 7.93 -10.79
N LEU A 42 -5.08 8.09 -12.01
CA LEU A 42 -4.51 9.35 -12.47
C LEU A 42 -5.56 10.48 -12.37
N ARG A 43 -5.11 11.70 -12.07
CA ARG A 43 -5.91 12.89 -11.77
C ARG A 43 -6.51 12.94 -10.37
N ASN A 44 -6.35 11.88 -9.57
CA ASN A 44 -6.83 11.81 -8.19
C ASN A 44 -5.66 11.79 -7.19
N GLU A 45 -4.46 12.19 -7.62
CA GLU A 45 -3.24 12.19 -6.79
C GLU A 45 -3.40 13.00 -5.51
N TYR A 46 -4.25 14.03 -5.53
CA TYR A 46 -4.58 14.84 -4.35
C TYR A 46 -5.27 14.05 -3.22
N MET A 47 -5.81 12.87 -3.53
CA MET A 47 -6.45 11.98 -2.55
C MET A 47 -5.47 11.11 -1.79
N THR A 48 -4.24 11.01 -2.28
CA THR A 48 -3.14 10.26 -1.64
C THR A 48 -2.14 11.21 -1.01
N PRO A 49 -1.31 10.76 -0.04
CA PRO A 49 -0.14 11.50 0.37
C PRO A 49 0.84 11.69 -0.80
N GLY A 50 1.81 12.57 -0.63
CA GLY A 50 2.79 12.89 -1.66
C GLY A 50 3.49 11.68 -2.24
N VAL A 51 3.81 11.72 -3.54
CA VAL A 51 4.46 10.62 -4.26
C VAL A 51 5.90 10.45 -3.79
N ILE A 52 6.27 9.23 -3.42
CA ILE A 52 7.66 8.85 -3.09
C ILE A 52 8.44 8.59 -4.39
N TYR A 53 7.82 7.89 -5.32
CA TYR A 53 8.39 7.52 -6.62
C TYR A 53 7.30 7.35 -7.67
N ALA A 54 7.60 7.67 -8.90
CA ALA A 54 6.77 7.37 -10.06
C ALA A 54 7.66 7.06 -11.27
N THR A 55 7.20 6.16 -12.14
CA THR A 55 7.79 5.96 -13.47
C THR A 55 7.55 7.20 -14.34
N GLU A 56 8.36 7.39 -15.39
CA GLU A 56 8.26 8.55 -16.29
C GLU A 56 6.85 8.72 -16.89
N ASP A 57 6.20 7.62 -17.19
CA ASP A 57 4.83 7.56 -17.73
C ASP A 57 3.73 7.58 -16.65
N ASN A 58 4.11 7.69 -15.37
CA ASN A 58 3.21 7.61 -14.21
C ASN A 58 2.36 6.32 -14.14
N SER A 59 2.74 5.29 -14.87
CA SER A 59 2.01 4.03 -14.88
C SER A 59 2.16 3.26 -13.56
N ILE A 60 3.28 3.42 -12.87
CA ILE A 60 3.56 2.82 -11.57
C ILE A 60 3.97 3.94 -10.61
N ARG A 61 3.37 3.96 -9.42
CA ARG A 61 3.64 4.98 -8.40
C ARG A 61 3.76 4.35 -7.01
N ILE A 62 4.59 4.94 -6.17
CA ILE A 62 4.69 4.60 -4.74
C ILE A 62 4.29 5.82 -3.93
N VAL A 63 3.36 5.62 -3.02
CA VAL A 63 2.87 6.66 -2.10
C VAL A 63 2.87 6.13 -0.66
N PRO A 64 3.05 6.97 0.35
CA PRO A 64 2.82 6.55 1.73
C PRO A 64 1.37 6.10 1.92
N ASN A 65 1.14 5.08 2.74
CA ASN A 65 -0.21 4.72 3.09
C ASN A 65 -0.84 5.82 3.96
N LYS A 66 -2.00 6.34 3.55
CA LYS A 66 -2.73 7.37 4.30
C LYS A 66 -3.20 6.89 5.68
N TYR A 67 -3.38 5.58 5.83
CA TYR A 67 -3.82 4.93 7.06
C TYR A 67 -2.85 3.80 7.43
N PRO A 68 -1.60 4.14 7.78
CA PRO A 68 -0.59 3.14 8.05
C PRO A 68 -0.95 2.34 9.31
N PHE A 69 -0.53 1.08 9.38
CA PHE A 69 -0.61 0.33 10.63
C PHE A 69 0.66 0.50 11.47
N ILE A 70 1.74 0.93 10.85
CA ILE A 70 3.02 1.25 11.46
C ILE A 70 3.60 2.47 10.74
N ASP A 71 4.25 3.36 11.46
CA ASP A 71 4.90 4.55 10.94
C ASP A 71 6.26 4.81 11.63
N ALA A 72 6.99 5.81 11.13
CA ALA A 72 8.33 6.14 11.61
C ALA A 72 8.35 6.77 13.01
N ASP A 73 7.23 7.33 13.44
CA ASP A 73 7.12 8.11 14.69
C ASP A 73 6.64 7.27 15.87
N ASN A 74 6.27 6.02 15.62
CA ASN A 74 5.84 5.10 16.67
C ASN A 74 7.02 4.51 17.44
N GLU A 75 6.76 4.05 18.66
CA GLU A 75 7.68 3.27 19.51
C GLU A 75 8.37 2.13 18.74
N PHE A 76 7.69 1.61 17.73
CA PHE A 76 8.22 0.63 16.78
C PHE A 76 8.32 1.28 15.41
N PHE A 77 9.54 1.56 14.99
CA PHE A 77 9.82 2.10 13.67
C PHE A 77 9.21 1.21 12.57
N GLY A 78 8.55 1.84 11.61
CA GLY A 78 8.07 1.17 10.42
C GLY A 78 7.70 2.14 9.32
N VAL A 79 7.63 1.61 8.11
CA VAL A 79 7.17 2.31 6.91
C VAL A 79 6.05 1.46 6.30
N HIS A 80 4.98 2.10 5.89
CA HIS A 80 3.86 1.44 5.24
C HIS A 80 3.49 2.19 3.97
N ASP A 81 3.98 1.70 2.85
CA ASP A 81 3.74 2.27 1.54
C ASP A 81 2.65 1.52 0.78
N VAL A 82 2.10 2.19 -0.22
CA VAL A 82 1.23 1.60 -1.24
C VAL A 82 1.92 1.74 -2.58
N LEU A 83 2.14 0.61 -3.24
CA LEU A 83 2.58 0.57 -4.62
C LEU A 83 1.35 0.44 -5.52
N ILE A 84 1.13 1.44 -6.35
CA ILE A 84 0.08 1.48 -7.37
C ILE A 84 0.67 0.87 -8.63
N ASP A 85 0.22 -0.32 -8.98
CA ASP A 85 0.86 -1.18 -9.97
C ASP A 85 0.45 -0.91 -11.42
N THR A 86 -0.60 -0.14 -11.65
CA THR A 86 -1.03 0.29 -12.98
C THR A 86 -1.80 1.61 -12.91
N ALA A 87 -1.77 2.36 -13.99
CA ALA A 87 -2.61 3.55 -14.18
C ALA A 87 -4.04 3.20 -14.62
N ASP A 88 -4.26 1.99 -15.15
CA ASP A 88 -5.58 1.52 -15.55
C ASP A 88 -6.39 1.04 -14.35
N HIS A 89 -7.58 1.62 -14.18
CA HIS A 89 -8.45 1.34 -13.05
C HIS A 89 -8.89 -0.13 -12.93
N ASN A 90 -9.05 -0.80 -14.06
CA ASN A 90 -9.65 -2.13 -14.13
C ASN A 90 -8.69 -3.23 -14.58
N GLU A 91 -7.45 -2.90 -14.90
CA GLU A 91 -6.50 -3.86 -15.43
C GLU A 91 -5.96 -4.78 -14.33
N PRO A 92 -6.27 -6.08 -14.34
CA PRO A 92 -5.68 -7.02 -13.40
C PRO A 92 -4.22 -7.33 -13.78
N MET A 93 -3.39 -7.66 -12.80
CA MET A 93 -1.98 -7.98 -13.01
C MET A 93 -1.75 -9.09 -14.05
N SER A 94 -2.70 -10.01 -14.21
CA SER A 94 -2.64 -11.08 -15.21
C SER A 94 -2.67 -10.59 -16.66
N HIS A 95 -3.05 -9.33 -16.89
CA HIS A 95 -3.11 -8.72 -18.22
C HIS A 95 -1.93 -7.78 -18.49
N PHE A 96 -1.04 -7.58 -17.52
CA PHE A 96 0.13 -6.74 -17.72
C PHE A 96 1.03 -7.29 -18.83
N SER A 97 1.53 -6.42 -19.68
CA SER A 97 2.57 -6.78 -20.65
C SER A 97 3.87 -7.16 -19.92
N ASP A 98 4.72 -7.95 -20.57
CA ASP A 98 6.02 -8.33 -20.03
C ASP A 98 6.84 -7.10 -19.63
N ASN A 99 6.82 -6.05 -20.48
CA ASN A 99 7.53 -4.81 -20.20
C ASN A 99 6.98 -4.09 -18.97
N HIS A 100 5.65 -4.04 -18.80
CA HIS A 100 5.05 -3.44 -17.61
C HIS A 100 5.36 -4.25 -16.34
N MET A 101 5.29 -5.58 -16.44
CA MET A 101 5.66 -6.46 -15.36
C MET A 101 7.13 -6.29 -14.95
N PHE A 102 8.02 -6.15 -15.93
CA PHE A 102 9.44 -5.90 -15.66
C PHE A 102 9.65 -4.58 -14.91
N LYS A 103 9.04 -3.49 -15.37
CA LYS A 103 9.08 -2.19 -14.68
C LYS A 103 8.53 -2.29 -13.24
N LEU A 104 7.46 -3.06 -13.05
CA LEU A 104 6.88 -3.27 -11.74
C LEU A 104 7.85 -3.97 -10.79
N MET A 105 8.50 -5.03 -11.27
CA MET A 105 9.50 -5.78 -10.49
C MET A 105 10.73 -4.92 -10.16
N GLU A 106 11.22 -4.13 -11.11
CA GLU A 106 12.31 -3.19 -10.87
C GLU A 106 11.93 -2.14 -9.81
N THR A 107 10.72 -1.60 -9.90
CA THR A 107 10.22 -0.61 -8.94
C THR A 107 10.10 -1.20 -7.53
N MET A 108 9.58 -2.42 -7.42
CA MET A 108 9.51 -3.14 -6.14
C MET A 108 10.90 -3.40 -5.57
N GLN A 109 11.85 -3.89 -6.39
CA GLN A 109 13.21 -4.16 -5.96
C GLN A 109 13.93 -2.89 -5.50
N MET A 110 13.79 -1.81 -6.25
CA MET A 110 14.36 -0.51 -5.89
C MET A 110 13.85 -0.07 -4.51
N ARG A 111 12.52 -0.08 -4.31
CA ARG A 111 11.94 0.35 -3.03
C ARG A 111 12.32 -0.57 -1.87
N TYR A 112 12.34 -1.86 -2.11
CA TYR A 112 12.79 -2.85 -1.13
C TYR A 112 14.20 -2.53 -0.62
N ARG A 113 15.16 -2.29 -1.53
CA ARG A 113 16.54 -1.92 -1.19
C ARG A 113 16.61 -0.63 -0.40
N GLN A 114 15.87 0.40 -0.80
CA GLN A 114 15.81 1.66 -0.05
C GLN A 114 15.31 1.46 1.40
N LEU A 115 14.33 0.59 1.59
CA LEU A 115 13.81 0.29 2.92
C LEU A 115 14.80 -0.53 3.76
N GLU A 116 15.60 -1.39 3.15
CA GLU A 116 16.65 -2.16 3.84
C GLU A 116 17.85 -1.30 4.27
N GLU A 117 18.10 -0.18 3.60
CA GLU A 117 19.19 0.74 3.94
C GLU A 117 18.98 1.40 5.32
N ASP A 118 17.76 1.53 5.81
CA ASP A 118 17.51 2.03 7.16
C ASP A 118 17.85 0.95 8.20
N PRO A 119 18.85 1.17 9.07
CA PRO A 119 19.29 0.18 10.05
C PRO A 119 18.20 -0.21 11.07
N ARG A 120 17.15 0.57 11.19
CA ARG A 120 15.98 0.27 12.02
C ARG A 120 15.03 -0.70 11.35
N SER A 121 15.10 -0.81 10.03
CA SER A 121 14.31 -1.75 9.24
C SER A 121 14.87 -3.16 9.39
N LYS A 122 14.15 -4.03 10.07
CA LYS A 122 14.56 -5.43 10.33
C LYS A 122 13.91 -6.41 9.38
N TYR A 123 12.83 -6.00 8.75
CA TYR A 123 12.02 -6.86 7.90
C TYR A 123 11.21 -6.03 6.92
N VAL A 124 11.18 -6.45 5.67
CA VAL A 124 10.36 -5.84 4.62
C VAL A 124 9.41 -6.89 4.07
N GLN A 125 8.14 -6.60 4.07
CA GLN A 125 7.10 -7.47 3.51
C GLN A 125 6.39 -6.79 2.35
N ILE A 126 6.32 -7.47 1.22
CA ILE A 126 5.51 -7.07 0.07
C ILE A 126 4.33 -8.03 -0.02
N PHE A 127 3.13 -7.49 -0.16
CA PHE A 127 1.91 -8.29 -0.36
C PHE A 127 0.95 -7.55 -1.29
N LYS A 128 0.10 -8.29 -1.95
CA LYS A 128 -0.95 -7.75 -2.81
C LYS A 128 -2.31 -8.29 -2.36
N ASN A 129 -3.23 -7.37 -2.12
CA ASN A 129 -4.64 -7.73 -1.98
C ASN A 129 -5.27 -7.76 -3.38
N GLN A 130 -5.94 -8.85 -3.70
CA GLN A 130 -6.60 -9.02 -4.98
C GLN A 130 -7.94 -9.73 -4.77
N GLY A 131 -8.93 -9.32 -5.56
CA GLY A 131 -10.25 -9.94 -5.54
C GLY A 131 -11.29 -9.13 -4.77
N LYS A 132 -12.46 -9.74 -4.66
CA LYS A 132 -13.61 -9.16 -3.94
C LYS A 132 -13.65 -9.80 -2.55
N ASP A 133 -13.19 -9.06 -1.56
CA ASP A 133 -13.38 -9.40 -0.15
C ASP A 133 -14.51 -8.57 0.47
#